data_6b6dd0938b9a4a5275314dbdd469158e
#
_entry.id   6b6dd0938b9a4a5275314dbdd469158e
#
_cell.length_a   1.000
_cell.length_b   1.000
_cell.length_c   1.000
_cell.angle_alpha   90.00
_cell.angle_beta   90.00
_cell.angle_gamma   90.00
#
_symmetry.space_group_name_H-M   'P 1'
#
loop_
_entity.id
_entity.type
_entity.pdbx_description
1 polymer ?
#
loop_
_entity_poly.entity_id
_entity_poly.type
_entity_poly.pdbx_seq_one_letter_code
_entity_poly.pdbx_strand_id
1 'polypeptide(L)'
;MLRSTKALAAVSVLLVAAIASDAFLIHAAREYFKTTLAIRLDPAGLGAYAGERGTLPKNESPLVFFGDSRALMWKAPDGPMSYRIVNRGVGNQTTAQMLLRLDADMAELRPSIVVLEGGINDLKAIPEFPERRTQIVADCKANLTQIIEACRRAGARVVVVTVFEIGHVSLWRQPFWSKDVHEAVGEVNSYLRTLTRDGVVLFDANPVLTEGKDEVEPAYQVDYLHLSSAGYDALNRQLLPLLRSLPK
;
A
#
# COMPACT_ATOMS: atom_id res chain seq x y z
N MET A 1 20.34 44.29 36.04
CA MET A 1 18.94 43.90 35.81
C MET A 1 18.63 43.43 34.40
N LEU A 2 19.03 44.10 33.32
CA LEU A 2 18.73 43.68 31.93
C LEU A 2 19.27 42.28 31.51
N ARG A 3 20.39 41.81 32.10
CA ARG A 3 20.94 40.47 31.78
C ARG A 3 20.11 39.34 32.39
N SER A 4 19.51 39.54 33.57
CA SER A 4 18.68 38.53 34.23
C SER A 4 17.32 38.35 33.57
N THR A 5 16.72 39.43 33.05
CA THR A 5 15.44 39.35 32.34
C THR A 5 15.56 38.64 31.00
N LYS A 6 16.69 38.85 30.25
CA LYS A 6 16.95 38.13 29.01
C LYS A 6 17.19 36.61 29.23
N ALA A 7 17.91 36.28 30.33
CA ALA A 7 18.13 34.89 30.70
C ALA A 7 16.81 34.21 31.11
N LEU A 8 15.95 34.90 31.89
CA LEU A 8 14.64 34.37 32.29
C LEU A 8 13.73 34.13 31.04
N ALA A 9 13.70 35.10 30.13
CA ALA A 9 12.94 34.95 28.88
C ALA A 9 13.43 33.77 28.04
N ALA A 10 14.75 33.56 27.92
CA ALA A 10 15.33 32.42 27.18
C ALA A 10 14.94 31.08 27.85
N VAL A 11 15.03 31.00 29.18
CA VAL A 11 14.60 29.80 29.94
C VAL A 11 13.12 29.50 29.71
N SER A 12 12.26 30.57 29.77
CA SER A 12 10.82 30.39 29.51
C SER A 12 10.53 29.87 28.10
N VAL A 13 11.22 30.37 27.08
CA VAL A 13 11.08 29.87 25.69
C VAL A 13 11.49 28.43 25.59
N LEU A 14 12.62 28.04 26.19
CA LEU A 14 13.09 26.65 26.17
C LEU A 14 12.11 25.72 26.90
N LEU A 15 11.54 26.18 28.05
CA LEU A 15 10.54 25.40 28.77
C LEU A 15 9.26 25.19 27.95
N VAL A 16 8.77 26.24 27.30
CA VAL A 16 7.59 26.13 26.40
C VAL A 16 7.88 25.19 25.23
N ALA A 17 9.08 25.28 24.62
CA ALA A 17 9.48 24.37 23.54
C ALA A 17 9.57 22.92 24.02
N ALA A 18 10.11 22.67 25.21
CA ALA A 18 10.17 21.35 25.81
C ALA A 18 8.77 20.77 26.07
N ILE A 19 7.87 21.54 26.66
CA ILE A 19 6.49 21.13 26.92
C ILE A 19 5.76 20.82 25.60
N ALA A 20 5.94 21.64 24.57
CA ALA A 20 5.36 21.40 23.26
C ALA A 20 5.91 20.11 22.60
N SER A 21 7.21 19.88 22.74
CA SER A 21 7.87 18.64 22.27
C SER A 21 7.32 17.41 23.01
N ASP A 22 7.20 17.48 24.34
CA ASP A 22 6.65 16.37 25.14
C ASP A 22 5.19 16.08 24.76
N ALA A 23 4.38 17.11 24.60
CA ALA A 23 2.98 16.97 24.17
C ALA A 23 2.88 16.30 22.79
N PHE A 24 3.75 16.69 21.85
CA PHE A 24 3.85 16.06 20.53
C PHE A 24 4.26 14.58 20.62
N LEU A 25 5.30 14.27 21.40
CA LEU A 25 5.78 12.90 21.57
C LEU A 25 4.72 12.01 22.24
N ILE A 26 4.02 12.50 23.26
CA ILE A 26 2.92 11.78 23.91
C ILE A 26 1.79 11.51 22.92
N HIS A 27 1.44 12.50 22.12
CA HIS A 27 0.42 12.33 21.07
C HIS A 27 0.84 11.28 20.05
N ALA A 28 2.06 11.36 19.52
CA ALA A 28 2.60 10.40 18.54
C ALA A 28 2.66 8.98 19.12
N ALA A 29 3.14 8.83 20.36
CA ALA A 29 3.19 7.54 21.04
C ALA A 29 1.78 6.96 21.27
N ARG A 30 0.80 7.80 21.64
CA ARG A 30 -0.60 7.37 21.79
C ARG A 30 -1.21 6.89 20.47
N GLU A 31 -1.00 7.59 19.38
CA GLU A 31 -1.50 7.16 18.05
C GLU A 31 -0.82 5.87 17.57
N TYR A 32 0.49 5.73 17.79
CA TYR A 32 1.20 4.48 17.53
C TYR A 32 0.62 3.32 18.36
N PHE A 33 0.42 3.52 19.66
CA PHE A 33 -0.14 2.50 20.55
C PHE A 33 -1.57 2.12 20.14
N LYS A 34 -2.39 3.11 19.79
CA LYS A 34 -3.76 2.91 19.29
C LYS A 34 -3.78 2.08 18.01
N THR A 35 -2.91 2.40 17.06
CA THR A 35 -2.76 1.63 15.81
C THR A 35 -2.33 0.19 16.09
N THR A 36 -1.40 -0.01 17.01
CA THR A 36 -0.94 -1.34 17.43
C THR A 36 -2.08 -2.16 18.07
N LEU A 37 -2.89 -1.52 18.92
CA LEU A 37 -4.06 -2.18 19.52
C LEU A 37 -5.13 -2.50 18.49
N ALA A 38 -5.37 -1.61 17.53
CA ALA A 38 -6.34 -1.86 16.45
C ALA A 38 -5.97 -3.10 15.63
N ILE A 39 -4.67 -3.28 15.30
CA ILE A 39 -4.18 -4.48 14.62
C ILE A 39 -4.39 -5.74 15.49
N ARG A 40 -4.24 -5.64 16.81
CA ARG A 40 -4.48 -6.79 17.71
C ARG A 40 -5.97 -7.15 17.83
N LEU A 41 -6.87 -6.17 17.75
CA LEU A 41 -8.32 -6.38 17.80
C LEU A 41 -8.86 -6.97 16.49
N ASP A 42 -8.27 -6.58 15.35
CA ASP A 42 -8.64 -7.08 14.03
C ASP A 42 -7.37 -7.31 13.18
N PRO A 43 -6.65 -8.41 13.43
CA PRO A 43 -5.36 -8.67 12.76
C PRO A 43 -5.48 -8.80 11.25
N ALA A 44 -6.60 -9.30 10.75
CA ALA A 44 -6.86 -9.48 9.33
C ALA A 44 -7.54 -8.27 8.67
N GLY A 45 -8.05 -7.30 9.44
CA GLY A 45 -8.80 -6.17 8.90
C GLY A 45 -10.18 -6.53 8.37
N LEU A 46 -10.81 -7.58 8.95
CA LEU A 46 -12.12 -8.07 8.52
C LEU A 46 -13.25 -7.06 8.76
N GLY A 47 -13.05 -6.15 9.72
CA GLY A 47 -14.00 -5.08 10.04
C GLY A 47 -14.03 -3.95 9.00
N ALA A 48 -13.00 -3.80 8.17
CA ALA A 48 -12.86 -2.65 7.27
C ALA A 48 -14.07 -2.48 6.32
N TYR A 49 -14.63 -3.58 5.83
CA TYR A 49 -15.75 -3.59 4.89
C TYR A 49 -16.96 -4.38 5.39
N ALA A 50 -17.05 -4.63 6.70
CA ALA A 50 -18.14 -5.43 7.29
C ALA A 50 -19.53 -4.82 7.01
N GLY A 51 -19.66 -3.49 6.99
CA GLY A 51 -20.92 -2.80 6.72
C GLY A 51 -21.37 -2.83 5.26
N GLU A 52 -20.49 -3.22 4.33
CA GLU A 52 -20.81 -3.33 2.91
C GLU A 52 -21.20 -4.76 2.50
N ARG A 53 -21.00 -5.73 3.39
CA ARG A 53 -21.33 -7.13 3.10
C ARG A 53 -22.85 -7.29 2.94
N GLY A 54 -23.25 -8.04 1.91
CA GLY A 54 -24.66 -8.25 1.56
C GLY A 54 -25.32 -7.09 0.83
N THR A 55 -24.65 -5.95 0.62
CA THR A 55 -25.24 -4.78 -0.06
C THR A 55 -25.03 -4.79 -1.57
N LEU A 56 -24.14 -5.64 -2.07
CA LEU A 56 -23.80 -5.70 -3.48
C LEU A 56 -24.77 -6.61 -4.26
N PRO A 57 -25.15 -6.24 -5.50
CA PRO A 57 -25.99 -7.07 -6.34
C PRO A 57 -25.34 -8.44 -6.62
N LYS A 58 -26.05 -9.53 -6.36
CA LYS A 58 -25.53 -10.91 -6.50
C LYS A 58 -25.30 -11.34 -7.96
N ASN A 59 -25.86 -10.63 -8.91
CA ASN A 59 -25.78 -10.92 -10.36
C ASN A 59 -24.67 -10.13 -11.08
N GLU A 60 -23.90 -9.35 -10.35
CA GLU A 60 -22.76 -8.61 -10.89
C GLU A 60 -21.44 -9.26 -10.47
N SER A 61 -20.49 -9.34 -11.39
CA SER A 61 -19.11 -9.76 -11.12
C SER A 61 -18.20 -8.54 -11.25
N PRO A 62 -17.88 -7.84 -10.15
CA PRO A 62 -17.17 -6.58 -10.19
C PRO A 62 -15.71 -6.74 -10.60
N LEU A 63 -15.07 -5.61 -10.94
CA LEU A 63 -13.65 -5.40 -10.89
C LEU A 63 -13.28 -4.94 -9.48
N VAL A 64 -12.39 -5.66 -8.80
CA VAL A 64 -11.99 -5.38 -7.43
C VAL A 64 -10.55 -4.88 -7.39
N PHE A 65 -10.31 -3.69 -6.81
CA PHE A 65 -8.99 -3.29 -6.36
C PHE A 65 -8.76 -3.92 -4.99
N PHE A 66 -7.75 -4.77 -4.87
CA PHE A 66 -7.42 -5.50 -3.65
C PHE A 66 -5.96 -5.24 -3.27
N GLY A 67 -5.72 -4.79 -2.04
CA GLY A 67 -4.38 -4.47 -1.61
C GLY A 67 -4.29 -3.71 -0.30
N ASP A 68 -3.20 -2.96 -0.15
CA ASP A 68 -2.91 -2.16 1.04
C ASP A 68 -3.39 -0.69 0.90
N SER A 69 -2.69 0.27 1.55
CA SER A 69 -3.04 1.70 1.46
C SER A 69 -2.94 2.26 0.05
N ARG A 70 -2.07 1.72 -0.77
CA ARG A 70 -1.89 2.16 -2.16
C ARG A 70 -3.10 1.77 -3.01
N ALA A 71 -3.63 0.55 -2.81
CA ALA A 71 -4.89 0.14 -3.42
C ALA A 71 -6.08 0.92 -2.83
N LEU A 72 -6.11 1.15 -1.51
CA LEU A 72 -7.16 1.92 -0.83
C LEU A 72 -7.30 3.33 -1.43
N MET A 73 -6.17 4.00 -1.65
CA MET A 73 -6.12 5.37 -2.18
C MET A 73 -6.30 5.44 -3.70
N TRP A 74 -6.28 4.30 -4.39
CA TRP A 74 -6.41 4.25 -5.84
C TRP A 74 -7.84 4.54 -6.26
N LYS A 75 -8.07 5.73 -6.76
CA LYS A 75 -9.34 6.08 -7.39
C LYS A 75 -9.47 5.33 -8.70
N ALA A 76 -10.64 4.74 -8.91
CA ALA A 76 -10.94 4.05 -10.15
C ALA A 76 -10.69 4.95 -11.37
N PRO A 77 -10.24 4.37 -12.50
CA PRO A 77 -10.12 5.12 -13.74
C PRO A 77 -11.46 5.74 -14.15
N ASP A 78 -11.44 7.00 -14.58
CA ASP A 78 -12.61 7.64 -15.16
C ASP A 78 -12.90 7.08 -16.56
N GLY A 79 -14.17 6.93 -16.87
CA GLY A 79 -14.63 6.53 -18.19
C GLY A 79 -15.56 5.31 -18.18
N PRO A 80 -16.19 5.00 -19.33
CA PRO A 80 -17.12 3.89 -19.43
C PRO A 80 -16.39 2.56 -19.23
N MET A 81 -16.74 1.88 -18.14
CA MET A 81 -16.31 0.52 -17.83
C MET A 81 -17.50 -0.41 -17.86
N SER A 82 -17.29 -1.63 -18.37
CA SER A 82 -18.32 -2.67 -18.37
C SER A 82 -18.47 -3.35 -17.00
N TYR A 83 -17.68 -2.92 -16.01
CA TYR A 83 -17.62 -3.52 -14.68
C TYR A 83 -17.98 -2.48 -13.62
N ARG A 84 -18.70 -2.90 -12.60
CA ARG A 84 -18.76 -2.17 -11.34
C ARG A 84 -17.39 -2.27 -10.68
N ILE A 85 -16.86 -1.16 -10.19
CA ILE A 85 -15.59 -1.12 -9.50
C ILE A 85 -15.83 -1.13 -8.00
N VAL A 86 -15.13 -2.01 -7.29
CA VAL A 86 -15.16 -2.13 -5.83
C VAL A 86 -13.73 -2.02 -5.30
N ASN A 87 -13.52 -1.18 -4.32
CA ASN A 87 -12.22 -1.07 -3.66
C ASN A 87 -12.23 -1.88 -2.35
N ARG A 88 -11.22 -2.74 -2.19
CA ARG A 88 -10.94 -3.58 -1.02
C ARG A 88 -9.48 -3.39 -0.56
N GLY A 89 -8.96 -2.17 -0.69
CA GLY A 89 -7.70 -1.79 -0.07
C GLY A 89 -7.84 -1.56 1.42
N VAL A 90 -6.89 -2.01 2.23
CA VAL A 90 -6.84 -1.74 3.68
C VAL A 90 -5.47 -1.20 4.06
N GLY A 91 -5.45 -0.02 4.66
CA GLY A 91 -4.20 0.67 5.00
C GLY A 91 -3.27 -0.14 5.90
N ASN A 92 -1.97 0.00 5.66
CA ASN A 92 -0.88 -0.62 6.44
C ASN A 92 -0.83 -2.16 6.44
N GLN A 93 -1.63 -2.85 5.64
CA GLN A 93 -1.59 -4.31 5.60
C GLN A 93 -0.35 -4.85 4.92
N THR A 94 0.24 -5.88 5.53
CA THR A 94 1.22 -6.76 4.90
C THR A 94 0.50 -7.75 3.98
N THR A 95 1.26 -8.42 3.11
CA THR A 95 0.71 -9.47 2.24
C THR A 95 0.13 -10.64 3.02
N ALA A 96 0.68 -10.96 4.20
CA ALA A 96 0.13 -11.97 5.10
C ALA A 96 -1.28 -11.58 5.61
N GLN A 97 -1.48 -10.33 5.99
CA GLN A 97 -2.79 -9.84 6.43
C GLN A 97 -3.79 -9.79 5.26
N MET A 98 -3.34 -9.39 4.07
CA MET A 98 -4.15 -9.44 2.85
C MET A 98 -4.63 -10.87 2.56
N LEU A 99 -3.73 -11.86 2.69
CA LEU A 99 -4.06 -13.28 2.50
C LEU A 99 -5.10 -13.77 3.52
N LEU A 100 -5.01 -13.36 4.79
CA LEU A 100 -5.96 -13.75 5.85
C LEU A 100 -7.40 -13.28 5.58
N ARG A 101 -7.60 -12.12 4.93
CA ARG A 101 -8.93 -11.61 4.63
C ARG A 101 -9.45 -11.94 3.24
N LEU A 102 -8.62 -12.54 2.39
CA LEU A 102 -8.92 -12.75 0.99
C LEU A 102 -10.25 -13.47 0.77
N ASP A 103 -10.46 -14.58 1.45
CA ASP A 103 -11.70 -15.38 1.30
C ASP A 103 -12.94 -14.58 1.72
N ALA A 104 -12.85 -13.82 2.81
CA ALA A 104 -13.97 -13.01 3.30
C ALA A 104 -14.37 -11.90 2.29
N ASP A 105 -13.40 -11.33 1.58
CA ASP A 105 -13.65 -10.27 0.60
C ASP A 105 -14.04 -10.84 -0.78
N MET A 106 -13.48 -11.98 -1.17
CA MET A 106 -13.69 -12.54 -2.52
C MET A 106 -14.92 -13.43 -2.63
N ALA A 107 -15.26 -14.19 -1.57
CA ALA A 107 -16.39 -15.13 -1.61
C ALA A 107 -17.72 -14.44 -1.90
N GLU A 108 -17.92 -13.25 -1.38
CA GLU A 108 -19.14 -12.47 -1.59
C GLU A 108 -19.14 -11.76 -2.94
N LEU A 109 -18.02 -11.13 -3.29
CA LEU A 109 -17.89 -10.31 -4.50
C LEU A 109 -17.87 -11.13 -5.78
N ARG A 110 -17.27 -12.31 -5.75
CA ARG A 110 -17.05 -13.15 -6.94
C ARG A 110 -16.54 -12.34 -8.13
N PRO A 111 -15.39 -11.63 -7.97
CA PRO A 111 -14.93 -10.68 -8.96
C PRO A 111 -14.60 -11.38 -10.29
N SER A 112 -14.86 -10.68 -11.41
CA SER A 112 -14.37 -11.09 -12.73
C SER A 112 -12.91 -10.69 -12.92
N ILE A 113 -12.50 -9.56 -12.33
CA ILE A 113 -11.13 -9.05 -12.38
C ILE A 113 -10.71 -8.59 -10.98
N VAL A 114 -9.48 -8.94 -10.58
CA VAL A 114 -8.83 -8.42 -9.38
C VAL A 114 -7.58 -7.65 -9.81
N VAL A 115 -7.51 -6.36 -9.49
CA VAL A 115 -6.30 -5.55 -9.57
C VAL A 115 -5.61 -5.66 -8.22
N LEU A 116 -4.52 -6.43 -8.17
CA LEU A 116 -3.78 -6.73 -6.95
C LEU A 116 -2.56 -5.81 -6.81
N GLU A 117 -2.53 -5.00 -5.76
CA GLU A 117 -1.39 -4.18 -5.37
C GLU A 117 -1.07 -4.40 -3.89
N GLY A 118 0.21 -4.60 -3.53
CA GLY A 118 0.66 -4.76 -2.15
C GLY A 118 2.08 -5.31 -2.07
N GLY A 119 2.63 -5.31 -0.85
CA GLY A 119 3.96 -5.83 -0.55
C GLY A 119 4.89 -4.80 0.09
N ILE A 120 4.66 -3.50 -0.10
CA ILE A 120 5.55 -2.49 0.48
C ILE A 120 5.56 -2.52 2.01
N ASN A 121 4.46 -2.89 2.65
CA ASN A 121 4.37 -2.97 4.10
C ASN A 121 5.16 -4.13 4.71
N ASP A 122 5.39 -5.19 3.95
CA ASP A 122 6.33 -6.25 4.28
C ASP A 122 7.76 -5.71 4.19
N LEU A 123 8.11 -5.13 3.04
CA LEU A 123 9.48 -4.73 2.71
C LEU A 123 9.99 -3.56 3.55
N LYS A 124 9.14 -2.60 3.91
CA LYS A 124 9.51 -1.47 4.78
C LYS A 124 9.86 -1.89 6.21
N ALA A 125 9.63 -3.14 6.60
CA ALA A 125 10.06 -3.67 7.88
C ALA A 125 11.55 -4.09 7.90
N ILE A 126 12.19 -4.22 6.75
CA ILE A 126 13.58 -4.68 6.61
C ILE A 126 14.57 -3.84 7.43
N PRO A 127 14.51 -2.50 7.45
CA PRO A 127 15.44 -1.70 8.25
C PRO A 127 15.39 -2.01 9.75
N GLU A 128 14.24 -2.38 10.28
CA GLU A 128 14.06 -2.72 11.70
C GLU A 128 14.39 -4.19 11.99
N PHE A 129 14.38 -5.06 10.97
CA PHE A 129 14.66 -6.49 11.07
C PHE A 129 15.61 -6.94 9.95
N PRO A 130 16.83 -6.39 9.86
CA PRO A 130 17.74 -6.64 8.75
C PRO A 130 18.16 -8.13 8.66
N GLU A 131 18.25 -8.83 9.78
CA GLU A 131 18.56 -10.27 9.83
C GLU A 131 17.45 -11.14 9.24
N ARG A 132 16.24 -10.60 9.11
CA ARG A 132 15.06 -11.27 8.53
C ARG A 132 14.81 -10.91 7.07
N ARG A 133 15.64 -10.10 6.44
CA ARG A 133 15.44 -9.60 5.07
C ARG A 133 15.07 -10.70 4.09
N THR A 134 15.86 -11.78 4.06
CA THR A 134 15.61 -12.90 3.15
C THR A 134 14.25 -13.55 3.37
N GLN A 135 13.87 -13.74 4.63
CA GLN A 135 12.57 -14.32 4.98
C GLN A 135 11.43 -13.37 4.62
N ILE A 136 11.54 -12.07 4.91
CA ILE A 136 10.52 -11.07 4.59
C ILE A 136 10.25 -11.04 3.08
N VAL A 137 11.29 -11.04 2.25
CA VAL A 137 11.14 -11.04 0.78
C VAL A 137 10.52 -12.36 0.31
N ALA A 138 10.95 -13.49 0.86
CA ALA A 138 10.40 -14.80 0.50
C ALA A 138 8.92 -14.93 0.86
N ASP A 139 8.53 -14.51 2.06
CA ASP A 139 7.15 -14.54 2.54
C ASP A 139 6.25 -13.61 1.71
N CYS A 140 6.73 -12.41 1.39
CA CYS A 140 6.02 -11.47 0.52
C CYS A 140 5.71 -12.10 -0.85
N LYS A 141 6.71 -12.69 -1.51
CA LYS A 141 6.54 -13.41 -2.78
C LYS A 141 5.56 -14.58 -2.67
N ALA A 142 5.69 -15.38 -1.62
CA ALA A 142 4.83 -16.54 -1.38
C ALA A 142 3.37 -16.13 -1.14
N ASN A 143 3.13 -15.12 -0.31
CA ASN A 143 1.79 -14.61 0.00
C ASN A 143 1.12 -14.02 -1.26
N LEU A 144 1.83 -13.19 -2.04
CA LEU A 144 1.31 -12.64 -3.29
C LEU A 144 0.94 -13.76 -4.27
N THR A 145 1.78 -14.79 -4.38
CA THR A 145 1.48 -15.96 -5.21
C THR A 145 0.22 -16.68 -4.74
N GLN A 146 0.07 -16.90 -3.43
CA GLN A 146 -1.12 -17.55 -2.89
C GLN A 146 -2.39 -16.73 -3.16
N ILE A 147 -2.33 -15.40 -3.01
CA ILE A 147 -3.45 -14.49 -3.34
C ILE A 147 -3.82 -14.61 -4.82
N ILE A 148 -2.85 -14.54 -5.73
CA ILE A 148 -3.05 -14.68 -7.18
C ILE A 148 -3.72 -16.02 -7.50
N GLU A 149 -3.19 -17.10 -6.97
CA GLU A 149 -3.73 -18.44 -7.23
C GLU A 149 -5.15 -18.63 -6.67
N ALA A 150 -5.42 -18.07 -5.48
CA ALA A 150 -6.75 -18.15 -4.91
C ALA A 150 -7.77 -17.37 -5.75
N CYS A 151 -7.44 -16.15 -6.19
CA CYS A 151 -8.30 -15.37 -7.09
C CYS A 151 -8.55 -16.12 -8.41
N ARG A 152 -7.52 -16.71 -9.02
CA ARG A 152 -7.65 -17.52 -10.25
C ARG A 152 -8.54 -18.74 -10.06
N ARG A 153 -8.35 -19.48 -8.97
CA ARG A 153 -9.22 -20.64 -8.66
C ARG A 153 -10.67 -20.24 -8.46
N ALA A 154 -10.91 -19.02 -7.98
CA ALA A 154 -12.25 -18.46 -7.87
C ALA A 154 -12.83 -17.96 -9.22
N GLY A 155 -12.08 -18.08 -10.32
CA GLY A 155 -12.51 -17.68 -11.66
C GLY A 155 -12.19 -16.24 -12.05
N ALA A 156 -11.51 -15.47 -11.18
CA ALA A 156 -11.12 -14.11 -11.49
C ALA A 156 -9.87 -14.05 -12.37
N ARG A 157 -9.81 -13.08 -13.28
CA ARG A 157 -8.54 -12.65 -13.88
C ARG A 157 -7.80 -11.76 -12.91
N VAL A 158 -6.48 -11.88 -12.85
CA VAL A 158 -5.67 -11.09 -11.93
C VAL A 158 -4.77 -10.15 -12.70
N VAL A 159 -4.92 -8.86 -12.49
CA VAL A 159 -3.96 -7.83 -12.90
C VAL A 159 -3.03 -7.60 -11.73
N VAL A 160 -1.84 -8.18 -11.80
CA VAL A 160 -0.81 -8.00 -10.78
C VAL A 160 -0.08 -6.70 -11.04
N VAL A 161 -0.12 -5.80 -10.09
CA VAL A 161 0.60 -4.54 -10.15
C VAL A 161 1.97 -4.72 -9.51
N THR A 162 3.02 -4.23 -10.15
CA THR A 162 4.34 -4.18 -9.51
C THR A 162 4.29 -3.30 -8.26
N VAL A 163 5.01 -3.69 -7.20
CA VAL A 163 5.19 -2.86 -6.02
C VAL A 163 5.78 -1.52 -6.46
N PHE A 164 5.11 -0.42 -6.15
CA PHE A 164 5.58 0.90 -6.56
C PHE A 164 6.93 1.20 -5.95
N GLU A 165 7.79 1.82 -6.74
CA GLU A 165 9.06 2.33 -6.25
C GLU A 165 8.82 3.38 -5.16
N ILE A 166 9.85 3.68 -4.41
CA ILE A 166 9.80 4.56 -3.27
C ILE A 166 10.11 5.98 -3.73
N GLY A 167 9.39 6.94 -3.19
CA GLY A 167 9.66 8.35 -3.40
C GLY A 167 10.78 8.85 -2.48
N HIS A 168 11.07 10.15 -2.55
CA HIS A 168 12.12 10.77 -1.76
C HIS A 168 11.91 10.58 -0.25
N VAL A 169 12.89 9.95 0.40
CA VAL A 169 12.91 9.74 1.85
C VAL A 169 13.55 10.96 2.53
N SER A 170 12.76 11.70 3.32
CA SER A 170 13.23 12.89 4.04
C SER A 170 14.35 12.58 5.04
N LEU A 171 15.26 13.54 5.27
CA LEU A 171 16.47 13.39 6.11
C LEU A 171 16.16 12.82 7.51
N TRP A 172 15.06 13.24 8.14
CA TRP A 172 14.68 12.78 9.48
C TRP A 172 14.18 11.33 9.52
N ARG A 173 13.81 10.73 8.36
CA ARG A 173 13.43 9.33 8.22
C ARG A 173 14.59 8.41 7.84
N GLN A 174 15.68 8.97 7.32
CA GLN A 174 16.85 8.19 6.88
C GLN A 174 17.42 7.24 7.97
N PRO A 175 17.42 7.61 9.28
CA PRO A 175 17.87 6.67 10.32
C PRO A 175 17.02 5.40 10.45
N PHE A 176 15.78 5.41 9.94
CA PHE A 176 14.83 4.28 9.96
C PHE A 176 14.59 3.69 8.56
N TRP A 177 15.49 4.02 7.62
CA TRP A 177 15.37 3.62 6.23
C TRP A 177 16.67 3.03 5.70
N SER A 178 16.57 2.02 4.83
CA SER A 178 17.72 1.36 4.23
C SER A 178 17.51 1.22 2.72
N LYS A 179 18.62 1.23 1.96
CA LYS A 179 18.63 0.92 0.52
C LYS A 179 18.14 -0.50 0.23
N ASP A 180 18.23 -1.40 1.21
CA ASP A 180 17.75 -2.77 1.08
C ASP A 180 16.27 -2.85 0.75
N VAL A 181 15.48 -1.82 1.09
CA VAL A 181 14.05 -1.76 0.73
C VAL A 181 13.88 -1.60 -0.77
N HIS A 182 14.64 -0.71 -1.43
CA HIS A 182 14.62 -0.56 -2.89
C HIS A 182 15.05 -1.86 -3.59
N GLU A 183 16.14 -2.47 -3.13
CA GLU A 183 16.61 -3.76 -3.65
C GLU A 183 15.53 -4.84 -3.52
N ALA A 184 14.87 -4.91 -2.35
CA ALA A 184 13.81 -5.86 -2.10
C ALA A 184 12.57 -5.61 -2.97
N VAL A 185 12.20 -4.35 -3.22
CA VAL A 185 11.16 -3.98 -4.21
C VAL A 185 11.54 -4.50 -5.59
N GLY A 186 12.78 -4.27 -6.02
CA GLY A 186 13.31 -4.78 -7.29
C GLY A 186 13.24 -6.31 -7.39
N GLU A 187 13.61 -7.03 -6.31
CA GLU A 187 13.55 -8.50 -6.24
C GLU A 187 12.11 -9.03 -6.31
N VAL A 188 11.17 -8.41 -5.58
CA VAL A 188 9.75 -8.79 -5.63
C VAL A 188 9.18 -8.50 -7.01
N ASN A 189 9.46 -7.34 -7.59
CA ASN A 189 8.97 -6.97 -8.92
C ASN A 189 9.52 -7.87 -10.02
N SER A 190 10.81 -8.24 -9.94
CA SER A 190 11.40 -9.22 -10.86
C SER A 190 10.69 -10.58 -10.78
N TYR A 191 10.34 -11.00 -9.57
CA TYR A 191 9.56 -12.21 -9.37
C TYR A 191 8.14 -12.09 -9.92
N LEU A 192 7.42 -10.98 -9.65
CA LEU A 192 6.05 -10.77 -10.17
C LEU A 192 5.99 -10.82 -11.70
N ARG A 193 7.03 -10.32 -12.39
CA ARG A 193 7.13 -10.41 -13.85
C ARG A 193 7.15 -11.85 -14.36
N THR A 194 7.65 -12.80 -13.58
CA THR A 194 7.66 -14.23 -13.94
C THR A 194 6.31 -14.92 -13.79
N LEU A 195 5.34 -14.29 -13.11
CA LEU A 195 4.04 -14.90 -12.82
C LEU A 195 3.02 -14.72 -13.96
N THR A 196 3.36 -13.99 -15.02
CA THR A 196 2.48 -13.76 -16.17
C THR A 196 2.15 -15.08 -16.86
N ARG A 197 0.85 -15.39 -17.01
CA ARG A 197 0.30 -16.59 -17.64
C ARG A 197 -1.18 -16.40 -17.94
N ASP A 198 -1.85 -17.42 -18.48
CA ASP A 198 -3.30 -17.35 -18.72
C ASP A 198 -4.06 -17.00 -17.42
N GLY A 199 -4.87 -15.94 -17.51
CA GLY A 199 -5.62 -15.38 -16.39
C GLY A 199 -4.80 -14.51 -15.43
N VAL A 200 -3.48 -14.29 -15.65
CA VAL A 200 -2.63 -13.40 -14.88
C VAL A 200 -1.88 -12.43 -15.79
N VAL A 201 -2.17 -11.16 -15.68
CA VAL A 201 -1.55 -10.09 -16.46
C VAL A 201 -0.76 -9.17 -15.54
N LEU A 202 0.44 -8.80 -15.92
CA LEU A 202 1.24 -7.82 -15.20
C LEU A 202 0.88 -6.40 -15.65
N PHE A 203 0.70 -5.52 -14.69
CA PHE A 203 0.72 -4.07 -14.88
C PHE A 203 1.98 -3.50 -14.23
N ASP A 204 2.99 -3.19 -15.05
CA ASP A 204 4.22 -2.59 -14.54
C ASP A 204 4.02 -1.09 -14.31
N ALA A 205 3.85 -0.70 -13.05
CA ALA A 205 3.57 0.67 -12.65
C ALA A 205 4.82 1.55 -12.62
N ASN A 206 6.01 0.95 -12.38
CA ASN A 206 7.22 1.71 -12.13
C ASN A 206 7.71 2.55 -13.31
N PRO A 207 7.69 2.08 -14.57
CA PRO A 207 8.05 2.93 -15.70
C PRO A 207 7.18 4.20 -15.83
N VAL A 208 5.92 4.12 -15.38
CA VAL A 208 4.99 5.27 -15.37
C VAL A 208 5.32 6.24 -14.24
N LEU A 209 5.66 5.71 -13.07
CA LEU A 209 5.83 6.51 -11.84
C LEU A 209 7.21 7.13 -11.72
N THR A 210 8.25 6.48 -12.26
CA THR A 210 9.64 6.91 -12.13
C THR A 210 10.16 7.65 -13.37
N GLU A 211 9.49 7.53 -14.50
CA GLU A 211 9.94 8.07 -15.80
C GLU A 211 11.40 7.70 -16.13
N GLY A 212 11.81 6.48 -15.69
CA GLY A 212 13.16 5.94 -15.90
C GLY A 212 14.18 6.33 -14.83
N LYS A 213 13.76 6.92 -13.71
CA LYS A 213 14.59 7.21 -12.54
C LYS A 213 14.49 6.10 -11.48
N ASP A 214 15.29 6.20 -10.43
CA ASP A 214 15.31 5.24 -9.33
C ASP A 214 14.24 5.53 -8.27
N GLU A 215 13.59 6.69 -8.32
CA GLU A 215 12.56 7.13 -7.36
C GLU A 215 11.31 7.59 -8.11
N VAL A 216 10.15 7.54 -7.43
CA VAL A 216 8.89 8.10 -7.93
C VAL A 216 9.05 9.61 -8.17
N GLU A 217 8.56 10.09 -9.30
CA GLU A 217 8.57 11.52 -9.64
C GLU A 217 7.94 12.37 -8.54
N PRO A 218 8.54 13.51 -8.16
CA PRO A 218 8.03 14.37 -7.09
C PRO A 218 6.57 14.81 -7.29
N ALA A 219 6.12 14.99 -8.53
CA ALA A 219 4.74 15.34 -8.84
C ALA A 219 3.74 14.20 -8.54
N TYR A 220 4.22 12.97 -8.53
CA TYR A 220 3.39 11.77 -8.34
C TYR A 220 3.36 11.27 -6.90
N GLN A 221 4.05 11.91 -5.95
CA GLN A 221 4.12 11.48 -4.56
C GLN A 221 3.47 12.48 -3.59
N VAL A 222 2.85 11.97 -2.53
CA VAL A 222 2.43 12.73 -1.34
C VAL A 222 3.48 12.60 -0.25
N ASP A 223 4.00 11.41 -0.09
CA ASP A 223 5.12 11.06 0.79
C ASP A 223 5.95 9.96 0.12
N TYR A 224 6.97 9.46 0.82
CA TYR A 224 7.89 8.46 0.26
C TYR A 224 7.23 7.11 -0.08
N LEU A 225 5.99 6.84 0.35
CA LEU A 225 5.25 5.60 0.09
C LEU A 225 3.99 5.80 -0.75
N HIS A 226 3.31 6.95 -0.63
CA HIS A 226 1.99 7.15 -1.20
C HIS A 226 2.00 8.09 -2.38
N LEU A 227 1.17 7.75 -3.37
CA LEU A 227 1.02 8.56 -4.58
C LEU A 227 0.04 9.71 -4.39
N SER A 228 0.30 10.79 -5.11
CA SER A 228 -0.63 11.88 -5.31
C SER A 228 -1.77 11.48 -6.27
N SER A 229 -2.82 12.30 -6.36
CA SER A 229 -3.85 12.12 -7.39
C SER A 229 -3.25 12.09 -8.79
N ALA A 230 -2.24 12.93 -9.07
CA ALA A 230 -1.56 12.95 -10.36
C ALA A 230 -0.85 11.63 -10.68
N GLY A 231 -0.25 10.97 -9.67
CA GLY A 231 0.37 9.66 -9.83
C GLY A 231 -0.66 8.58 -10.17
N TYR A 232 -1.79 8.53 -9.46
CA TYR A 232 -2.87 7.60 -9.79
C TYR A 232 -3.49 7.90 -11.15
N ASP A 233 -3.64 9.16 -11.54
CA ASP A 233 -4.13 9.53 -12.87
C ASP A 233 -3.15 9.08 -13.98
N ALA A 234 -1.84 9.16 -13.73
CA ALA A 234 -0.83 8.63 -14.64
C ALA A 234 -0.95 7.12 -14.80
N LEU A 235 -1.09 6.38 -13.70
CA LEU A 235 -1.33 4.94 -13.73
C LEU A 235 -2.65 4.60 -14.46
N ASN A 236 -3.72 5.32 -14.18
CA ASN A 236 -5.03 5.08 -14.78
C ASN A 236 -5.02 5.25 -16.30
N ARG A 237 -4.24 6.19 -16.84
CA ARG A 237 -4.09 6.34 -18.31
C ARG A 237 -3.53 5.09 -18.99
N GLN A 238 -2.72 4.30 -18.28
CA GLN A 238 -2.16 3.05 -18.78
C GLN A 238 -2.99 1.82 -18.38
N LEU A 239 -3.55 1.83 -17.18
CA LEU A 239 -4.35 0.72 -16.66
C LEU A 239 -5.68 0.57 -17.42
N LEU A 240 -6.35 1.66 -17.76
CA LEU A 240 -7.66 1.62 -18.41
C LEU A 240 -7.65 0.91 -19.77
N PRO A 241 -6.72 1.18 -20.69
CA PRO A 241 -6.59 0.38 -21.92
C PRO A 241 -6.36 -1.10 -21.67
N LEU A 242 -5.51 -1.44 -20.69
CA LEU A 242 -5.24 -2.82 -20.30
C LEU A 242 -6.53 -3.51 -19.82
N LEU A 243 -7.28 -2.90 -18.90
CA LEU A 243 -8.53 -3.46 -18.38
C LEU A 243 -9.59 -3.66 -19.49
N ARG A 244 -9.62 -2.77 -20.47
CA ARG A 244 -10.54 -2.88 -21.63
C ARG A 244 -10.14 -3.99 -22.61
N SER A 245 -8.87 -4.34 -22.68
CA SER A 245 -8.37 -5.41 -23.52
C SER A 245 -8.60 -6.81 -22.97
N LEU A 246 -8.93 -6.91 -21.67
CA LEU A 246 -9.19 -8.20 -21.04
C LEU A 246 -10.51 -8.78 -21.54
N PRO A 247 -10.56 -10.07 -21.93
CA PRO A 247 -11.80 -10.74 -22.31
C PRO A 247 -12.80 -10.70 -21.14
N LYS A 248 -14.07 -10.56 -21.49
CA LYS A 248 -15.18 -10.63 -20.51
C LYS A 248 -15.39 -12.03 -19.99
#